data_4964afe72dd41bf14d21dd3a031dba89
#
_entry.id   4964afe72dd41bf14d21dd3a031dba89
#
_cell.length_a   1.000
_cell.length_b   1.000
_cell.length_c   1.000
_cell.angle_alpha   90.00
_cell.angle_beta   90.00
_cell.angle_gamma   90.00
#
_symmetry.space_group_name_H-M   'P 1'
#
loop_
_entity.id
_entity.type
_entity.pdbx_description
1 polymer ?
#
loop_
_entity_poly.entity_id
_entity_poly.type
_entity_poly.pdbx_seq_one_letter_code
_entity_poly.pdbx_strand_id
1 'polypeptide(L)'
;MKTGLDVIKAAMLGAESFGFGTGPMIAMGCKYLRICHLNNCATGVATQRKDLINQHFIGEKERVINYFNFIANDVRKYLAELGVKQLEDIIGKTHYLYQLDEIEDYLKNIDLSPILYSDLNNKESNFCKVSKNNPWDKADLSRKILSDVKDIINNDKKGSFSYNISNTDRSVGANVSGEIASKYGEDGLSGSLNLNFMGSAGQSFGCWNANGLNITPVSYTHLRAHETSTY
;
A
#
# COMPACT_ATOMS: atom_id res chain seq x y z
N MET A 1 2.02 -14.63 0.13
CA MET A 1 1.82 -16.04 0.56
C MET A 1 2.31 -16.98 -0.53
N LYS A 2 2.60 -18.25 -0.21
CA LYS A 2 3.12 -19.24 -1.15
C LYS A 2 2.38 -20.57 -1.10
N THR A 3 1.84 -20.96 0.04
CA THR A 3 1.23 -22.27 0.32
C THR A 3 -0.15 -22.14 0.94
N GLY A 4 -0.92 -23.23 0.97
CA GLY A 4 -2.20 -23.27 1.69
C GLY A 4 -2.03 -23.09 3.20
N LEU A 5 -0.92 -23.56 3.77
CA LEU A 5 -0.61 -23.33 5.20
C LEU A 5 -0.43 -21.85 5.53
N ASP A 6 0.18 -21.06 4.63
CA ASP A 6 0.29 -19.61 4.83
C ASP A 6 -1.10 -18.95 4.88
N VAL A 7 -2.02 -19.41 4.01
CA VAL A 7 -3.42 -18.94 3.99
C VAL A 7 -4.12 -19.26 5.31
N ILE A 8 -4.02 -20.50 5.79
CA ILE A 8 -4.62 -20.93 7.06
C ILE A 8 -4.09 -20.10 8.24
N LYS A 9 -2.76 -19.94 8.35
CA LYS A 9 -2.16 -19.13 9.41
C LYS A 9 -2.61 -17.68 9.36
N ALA A 10 -2.64 -17.09 8.16
CA ALA A 10 -3.09 -15.71 7.99
C ALA A 10 -4.58 -15.54 8.31
N ALA A 11 -5.44 -16.50 7.93
CA ALA A 11 -6.85 -16.49 8.32
C ALA A 11 -7.01 -16.56 9.85
N MET A 12 -6.29 -17.45 10.53
CA MET A 12 -6.30 -17.53 11.99
C MET A 12 -5.85 -16.21 12.65
N LEU A 13 -4.96 -15.45 12.00
CA LEU A 13 -4.53 -14.11 12.43
C LEU A 13 -5.49 -12.98 12.02
N GLY A 14 -6.61 -13.30 11.36
CA GLY A 14 -7.68 -12.36 11.03
C GLY A 14 -7.73 -11.91 9.56
N ALA A 15 -6.94 -12.48 8.67
CA ALA A 15 -6.99 -12.12 7.26
C ALA A 15 -8.24 -12.71 6.57
N GLU A 16 -8.96 -11.88 5.82
CA GLU A 16 -10.12 -12.26 5.01
C GLU A 16 -9.81 -12.35 3.51
N SER A 17 -8.70 -11.73 3.08
CA SER A 17 -8.21 -11.78 1.71
C SER A 17 -6.71 -12.01 1.67
N PHE A 18 -6.23 -12.64 0.59
CA PHE A 18 -4.88 -13.18 0.52
C PHE A 18 -4.17 -12.75 -0.75
N GLY A 19 -3.04 -12.03 -0.58
CA GLY A 19 -2.21 -11.60 -1.70
C GLY A 19 -1.11 -12.61 -2.05
N PHE A 20 -0.96 -12.91 -3.34
CA PHE A 20 0.08 -13.78 -3.88
C PHE A 20 0.89 -13.03 -4.94
N GLY A 21 2.19 -12.91 -4.73
CA GLY A 21 3.10 -12.29 -5.70
C GLY A 21 4.01 -13.33 -6.34
N THR A 22 4.97 -13.82 -5.58
CA THR A 22 6.07 -14.66 -6.06
C THR A 22 5.61 -16.00 -6.68
N GLY A 23 4.68 -16.70 -6.05
CA GLY A 23 4.22 -18.02 -6.51
C GLY A 23 3.61 -17.97 -7.91
N PRO A 24 2.57 -17.16 -8.16
CA PRO A 24 2.00 -16.99 -9.49
C PRO A 24 3.00 -16.50 -10.54
N MET A 25 3.91 -15.61 -10.15
CA MET A 25 4.96 -15.13 -11.06
C MET A 25 5.91 -16.24 -11.49
N ILE A 26 6.30 -17.12 -10.57
CA ILE A 26 7.13 -18.30 -10.88
C ILE A 26 6.34 -19.26 -11.76
N ALA A 27 5.06 -19.49 -11.50
CA ALA A 27 4.19 -20.30 -12.36
C ALA A 27 4.14 -19.76 -13.81
N MET A 28 4.24 -18.43 -13.98
CA MET A 28 4.33 -17.75 -15.28
C MET A 28 5.74 -17.81 -15.91
N GLY A 29 6.72 -18.42 -15.27
CA GLY A 29 8.09 -18.55 -15.80
C GLY A 29 9.09 -17.51 -15.26
N CYS A 30 8.74 -16.75 -14.22
CA CYS A 30 9.66 -15.81 -13.58
C CYS A 30 10.82 -16.58 -12.91
N LYS A 31 12.05 -16.20 -13.20
CA LYS A 31 13.28 -16.74 -12.60
C LYS A 31 13.84 -15.89 -11.45
N TYR A 32 13.05 -14.96 -10.95
CA TYR A 32 13.39 -14.15 -9.78
C TYR A 32 14.66 -13.29 -9.92
N LEU A 33 14.91 -12.79 -11.14
CA LEU A 33 16.11 -12.00 -11.47
C LEU A 33 16.18 -10.62 -10.83
N ARG A 34 15.03 -10.11 -10.31
CA ARG A 34 14.94 -8.81 -9.63
C ARG A 34 15.32 -7.58 -10.47
N ILE A 35 15.24 -7.68 -11.80
CA ILE A 35 15.54 -6.59 -12.76
C ILE A 35 14.28 -6.05 -13.44
N CYS A 36 13.11 -6.26 -12.86
CA CYS A 36 11.81 -5.89 -13.46
C CYS A 36 11.71 -4.38 -13.72
N HIS A 37 12.27 -3.56 -12.83
CA HIS A 37 12.26 -2.09 -12.93
C HIS A 37 13.07 -1.53 -14.10
N LEU A 38 13.95 -2.34 -14.70
CA LEU A 38 14.77 -1.92 -15.84
C LEU A 38 14.12 -2.18 -17.21
N ASN A 39 12.86 -2.65 -17.24
CA ASN A 39 12.19 -3.09 -18.47
C ASN A 39 13.03 -4.08 -19.31
N ASN A 40 13.89 -4.86 -18.67
CA ASN A 40 14.85 -5.77 -19.29
C ASN A 40 14.76 -7.19 -18.70
N CYS A 41 13.54 -7.67 -18.47
CA CYS A 41 13.31 -8.99 -17.92
C CYS A 41 13.71 -10.07 -18.94
N ALA A 42 14.78 -10.82 -18.64
CA ALA A 42 15.31 -11.86 -19.52
C ALA A 42 14.37 -13.06 -19.72
N THR A 43 13.30 -13.18 -18.95
CA THR A 43 12.25 -14.21 -19.11
C THR A 43 10.99 -13.70 -19.80
N GLY A 44 10.96 -12.43 -20.21
CA GLY A 44 9.81 -11.83 -20.89
C GLY A 44 8.57 -11.60 -20.02
N VAL A 45 8.60 -11.96 -18.71
CA VAL A 45 7.42 -11.89 -17.82
C VAL A 45 7.08 -10.44 -17.44
N ALA A 46 8.10 -9.62 -17.12
CA ALA A 46 7.92 -8.27 -16.62
C ALA A 46 8.72 -7.27 -17.48
N THR A 47 8.38 -7.18 -18.75
CA THR A 47 8.97 -6.25 -19.71
C THR A 47 7.95 -5.91 -20.78
N GLN A 48 8.08 -4.74 -21.39
CA GLN A 48 7.31 -4.32 -22.58
C GLN A 48 8.13 -4.51 -23.87
N ARG A 49 9.36 -4.97 -23.78
CA ARG A 49 10.22 -5.24 -24.91
C ARG A 49 9.72 -6.47 -25.67
N LYS A 50 9.23 -6.25 -26.90
CA LYS A 50 8.66 -7.32 -27.75
C LYS A 50 9.67 -8.40 -28.12
N ASP A 51 10.94 -8.04 -28.31
CA ASP A 51 12.02 -8.99 -28.58
C ASP A 51 12.18 -10.02 -27.43
N LEU A 52 12.22 -9.52 -26.18
CA LEU A 52 12.34 -10.41 -25.02
C LEU A 52 11.07 -11.23 -24.76
N ILE A 53 9.89 -10.65 -24.96
CA ILE A 53 8.63 -11.38 -24.83
C ILE A 53 8.57 -12.52 -25.86
N ASN A 54 8.79 -12.23 -27.14
CA ASN A 54 8.65 -13.19 -28.22
C ASN A 54 9.68 -14.33 -28.13
N GLN A 55 10.88 -14.07 -27.61
CA GLN A 55 11.97 -15.06 -27.53
C GLN A 55 11.95 -15.89 -26.26
N HIS A 56 11.47 -15.32 -25.15
CA HIS A 56 11.72 -15.90 -23.82
C HIS A 56 10.48 -16.12 -22.96
N PHE A 57 9.34 -15.51 -23.29
CA PHE A 57 8.12 -15.69 -22.50
C PHE A 57 7.49 -17.05 -22.77
N ILE A 58 7.45 -17.90 -21.74
CA ILE A 58 6.88 -19.26 -21.78
C ILE A 58 5.68 -19.40 -20.83
N GLY A 59 5.12 -18.28 -20.38
CA GLY A 59 4.01 -18.29 -19.42
C GLY A 59 2.73 -18.83 -20.04
N GLU A 60 2.03 -19.66 -19.30
CA GLU A 60 0.73 -20.21 -19.64
C GLU A 60 -0.26 -19.95 -18.50
N LYS A 61 -1.47 -19.50 -18.82
CA LYS A 61 -2.51 -19.20 -17.82
C LYS A 61 -2.90 -20.43 -17.00
N GLU A 62 -2.85 -21.59 -17.62
CA GLU A 62 -3.18 -22.89 -17.01
C GLU A 62 -2.25 -23.19 -15.82
N ARG A 63 -0.99 -22.80 -15.89
CA ARG A 63 -0.05 -22.97 -14.78
C ARG A 63 -0.44 -22.13 -13.56
N VAL A 64 -0.92 -20.93 -13.79
CA VAL A 64 -1.42 -20.05 -12.70
C VAL A 64 -2.72 -20.61 -12.11
N ILE A 65 -3.64 -21.08 -12.97
CA ILE A 65 -4.88 -21.74 -12.52
C ILE A 65 -4.54 -22.96 -11.66
N ASN A 66 -3.65 -23.83 -12.13
CA ASN A 66 -3.23 -25.02 -11.40
C ASN A 66 -2.56 -24.66 -10.07
N TYR A 67 -1.72 -23.63 -10.04
CA TYR A 67 -1.10 -23.15 -8.81
C TYR A 67 -2.17 -22.78 -7.77
N PHE A 68 -3.19 -22.02 -8.14
CA PHE A 68 -4.27 -21.66 -7.20
C PHE A 68 -5.18 -22.83 -6.84
N ASN A 69 -5.40 -23.77 -7.74
CA ASN A 69 -6.09 -25.01 -7.43
C ASN A 69 -5.33 -25.84 -6.38
N PHE A 70 -3.99 -25.92 -6.47
CA PHE A 70 -3.19 -26.57 -5.43
C PHE A 70 -3.29 -25.86 -4.10
N ILE A 71 -3.22 -24.52 -4.08
CA ILE A 71 -3.43 -23.74 -2.85
C ILE A 71 -4.81 -24.04 -2.24
N ALA A 72 -5.87 -24.03 -3.05
CA ALA A 72 -7.22 -24.32 -2.58
C ALA A 72 -7.36 -25.73 -2.01
N ASN A 73 -6.72 -26.71 -2.63
CA ASN A 73 -6.72 -28.09 -2.14
C ASN A 73 -5.93 -28.25 -0.84
N ASP A 74 -4.78 -27.57 -0.72
CA ASP A 74 -4.04 -27.52 0.54
C ASP A 74 -4.87 -26.91 1.66
N VAL A 75 -5.55 -25.79 1.38
CA VAL A 75 -6.45 -25.14 2.36
C VAL A 75 -7.55 -26.12 2.80
N ARG A 76 -8.22 -26.78 1.86
CA ARG A 76 -9.25 -27.78 2.19
C ARG A 76 -8.73 -28.92 3.06
N LYS A 77 -7.50 -29.40 2.77
CA LYS A 77 -6.87 -30.44 3.57
C LYS A 77 -6.66 -29.98 5.01
N TYR A 78 -6.08 -28.81 5.22
CA TYR A 78 -5.87 -28.27 6.58
C TYR A 78 -7.17 -27.99 7.31
N LEU A 79 -8.21 -27.49 6.63
CA LEU A 79 -9.52 -27.30 7.24
C LEU A 79 -10.12 -28.64 7.71
N ALA A 80 -9.97 -29.69 6.90
CA ALA A 80 -10.43 -31.04 7.26
C ALA A 80 -9.66 -31.60 8.45
N GLU A 81 -8.35 -31.41 8.52
CA GLU A 81 -7.51 -31.81 9.67
C GLU A 81 -7.91 -31.07 10.96
N LEU A 82 -8.34 -29.81 10.86
CA LEU A 82 -8.85 -29.00 11.96
C LEU A 82 -10.33 -29.33 12.32
N GLY A 83 -11.02 -30.17 11.53
CA GLY A 83 -12.43 -30.47 11.71
C GLY A 83 -13.36 -29.30 11.36
N VAL A 84 -12.92 -28.35 10.54
CA VAL A 84 -13.63 -27.11 10.17
C VAL A 84 -14.12 -27.17 8.73
N LYS A 85 -15.33 -26.67 8.47
CA LYS A 85 -15.95 -26.77 7.15
C LYS A 85 -15.62 -25.63 6.21
N GLN A 86 -15.46 -24.43 6.73
CA GLN A 86 -15.30 -23.20 5.95
C GLN A 86 -14.08 -22.40 6.45
N LEU A 87 -13.42 -21.69 5.55
CA LEU A 87 -12.28 -20.85 5.89
C LEU A 87 -12.69 -19.73 6.86
N GLU A 88 -13.89 -19.23 6.69
CA GLU A 88 -14.51 -18.20 7.53
C GLU A 88 -14.56 -18.61 9.01
N ASP A 89 -14.75 -19.89 9.28
CA ASP A 89 -14.86 -20.38 10.66
C ASP A 89 -13.57 -20.26 11.47
N ILE A 90 -12.42 -20.11 10.81
CA ILE A 90 -11.11 -19.95 11.47
C ILE A 90 -10.57 -18.53 11.49
N ILE A 91 -11.25 -17.55 10.85
CA ILE A 91 -10.78 -16.17 10.82
C ILE A 91 -10.71 -15.60 12.24
N GLY A 92 -9.53 -15.08 12.59
CA GLY A 92 -9.25 -14.52 13.91
C GLY A 92 -9.24 -15.55 15.07
N LYS A 93 -9.21 -16.85 14.76
CA LYS A 93 -9.15 -17.92 15.78
C LYS A 93 -7.70 -18.24 16.15
N THR A 94 -7.01 -17.28 16.73
CA THR A 94 -5.58 -17.39 17.09
C THR A 94 -5.30 -18.50 18.11
N HIS A 95 -6.29 -18.98 18.84
CA HIS A 95 -6.14 -20.09 19.78
C HIS A 95 -5.79 -21.44 19.11
N TYR A 96 -5.88 -21.55 17.78
CA TYR A 96 -5.33 -22.68 17.01
C TYR A 96 -3.84 -22.55 16.74
N LEU A 97 -3.24 -21.40 17.04
CA LEU A 97 -1.82 -21.13 16.84
C LEU A 97 -1.07 -21.17 18.17
N TYR A 98 0.12 -21.72 18.13
CA TYR A 98 1.03 -21.71 19.28
C TYR A 98 2.47 -21.51 18.79
N GLN A 99 3.29 -20.94 19.67
CA GLN A 99 4.72 -20.81 19.40
C GLN A 99 5.36 -22.18 19.58
N LEU A 100 6.22 -22.58 18.66
CA LEU A 100 6.96 -23.83 18.79
C LEU A 100 7.98 -23.72 19.91
N ASP A 101 8.16 -24.80 20.68
CA ASP A 101 9.16 -24.87 21.75
C ASP A 101 10.58 -25.00 21.21
N GLU A 102 10.74 -25.72 20.09
CA GLU A 102 12.02 -25.92 19.42
C GLU A 102 12.28 -24.81 18.42
N ILE A 103 12.80 -23.67 18.89
CA ILE A 103 13.17 -22.51 18.06
C ILE A 103 14.63 -22.14 18.31
N GLU A 104 15.24 -21.50 17.32
CA GLU A 104 16.59 -20.95 17.41
C GLU A 104 16.72 -19.97 18.59
N ASP A 105 17.85 -19.98 19.29
CA ASP A 105 18.06 -19.22 20.52
C ASP A 105 17.76 -17.72 20.38
N TYR A 106 18.06 -17.14 19.21
CA TYR A 106 17.79 -15.72 18.95
C TYR A 106 16.30 -15.39 18.80
N LEU A 107 15.44 -16.39 18.57
CA LEU A 107 13.99 -16.24 18.49
C LEU A 107 13.26 -16.42 19.82
N LYS A 108 13.92 -17.00 20.82
CA LYS A 108 13.32 -17.31 22.13
C LYS A 108 12.84 -16.07 22.89
N ASN A 109 13.42 -14.91 22.60
CA ASN A 109 13.06 -13.64 23.24
C ASN A 109 11.90 -12.92 22.54
N ILE A 110 11.33 -13.50 21.46
CA ILE A 110 10.20 -12.90 20.77
C ILE A 110 8.91 -13.29 21.47
N ASP A 111 8.24 -12.31 22.06
CA ASP A 111 6.91 -12.50 22.62
C ASP A 111 5.84 -12.39 21.54
N LEU A 112 5.18 -13.49 21.22
CA LEU A 112 4.09 -13.55 20.24
C LEU A 112 2.71 -13.40 20.92
N SER A 113 2.61 -13.31 22.22
CA SER A 113 1.34 -13.25 22.94
C SER A 113 0.42 -12.10 22.49
N PRO A 114 0.92 -10.89 22.15
CA PRO A 114 0.05 -9.82 21.64
C PRO A 114 -0.58 -10.13 20.28
N ILE A 115 0.12 -10.90 19.43
CA ILE A 115 -0.36 -11.29 18.08
C ILE A 115 -1.32 -12.48 18.19
N LEU A 116 -1.08 -13.37 19.16
CA LEU A 116 -1.89 -14.57 19.40
C LEU A 116 -3.07 -14.33 20.33
N TYR A 117 -3.24 -13.10 20.83
CA TYR A 117 -4.38 -12.76 21.67
C TYR A 117 -5.71 -13.08 20.98
N SER A 118 -6.61 -13.74 21.70
CA SER A 118 -7.97 -14.04 21.25
C SER A 118 -8.95 -13.78 22.38
N ASP A 119 -9.95 -12.94 22.12
CA ASP A 119 -11.08 -12.79 23.02
C ASP A 119 -12.13 -13.88 22.72
N LEU A 120 -12.03 -14.98 23.43
CA LEU A 120 -12.95 -16.11 23.26
C LEU A 120 -14.40 -15.79 23.69
N ASN A 121 -14.60 -14.71 24.45
CA ASN A 121 -15.93 -14.27 24.90
C ASN A 121 -16.60 -13.34 23.88
N ASN A 122 -15.86 -12.84 22.91
CA ASN A 122 -16.43 -11.98 21.87
C ASN A 122 -17.34 -12.79 20.94
N LYS A 123 -18.64 -12.46 20.99
CA LYS A 123 -19.69 -13.07 20.15
C LYS A 123 -19.87 -12.35 18.81
N GLU A 124 -19.14 -11.28 18.58
CA GLU A 124 -19.21 -10.57 17.31
C GLU A 124 -18.54 -11.36 16.19
N SER A 125 -18.98 -11.10 14.95
CA SER A 125 -18.38 -11.69 13.78
C SER A 125 -16.94 -11.17 13.59
N ASN A 126 -16.02 -12.08 13.32
CA ASN A 126 -14.62 -11.74 13.01
C ASN A 126 -14.44 -11.23 11.56
N PHE A 127 -15.54 -11.07 10.81
CA PHE A 127 -15.49 -10.54 9.44
C PHE A 127 -15.80 -9.05 9.39
N CYS A 128 -15.23 -8.41 8.36
CA CYS A 128 -15.66 -7.08 7.96
C CYS A 128 -17.11 -7.11 7.44
N LYS A 129 -18.01 -6.39 8.09
CA LYS A 129 -19.43 -6.28 7.73
C LYS A 129 -19.74 -5.11 6.81
N VAL A 130 -18.76 -4.25 6.54
CA VAL A 130 -18.94 -3.06 5.71
C VAL A 130 -18.24 -3.25 4.37
N SER A 131 -18.87 -2.76 3.30
CA SER A 131 -18.33 -2.92 1.94
C SER A 131 -17.03 -2.11 1.70
N LYS A 132 -16.81 -1.07 2.48
CA LYS A 132 -15.59 -0.24 2.45
C LYS A 132 -15.42 0.51 3.77
N ASN A 133 -14.18 0.78 4.12
CA ASN A 133 -13.87 1.66 5.23
C ASN A 133 -14.17 3.12 4.88
N ASN A 134 -14.57 3.91 5.89
CA ASN A 134 -14.60 5.35 5.72
C ASN A 134 -13.17 5.87 5.47
N PRO A 135 -12.99 6.85 4.58
CA PRO A 135 -11.69 7.47 4.42
C PRO A 135 -11.16 8.00 5.75
N TRP A 136 -9.92 7.65 6.07
CA TRP A 136 -9.25 8.16 7.28
C TRP A 136 -9.01 9.67 7.17
N ASP A 137 -8.42 10.09 6.07
CA ASP A 137 -8.15 11.50 5.77
C ASP A 137 -9.30 12.06 4.95
N LYS A 138 -9.99 13.03 5.52
CA LYS A 138 -11.07 13.77 4.85
C LYS A 138 -10.55 14.94 4.04
N ALA A 139 -9.24 15.13 3.96
CA ALA A 139 -8.57 16.25 3.29
C ALA A 139 -9.03 17.64 3.77
N ASP A 140 -9.34 17.76 5.06
CA ASP A 140 -9.86 19.01 5.63
C ASP A 140 -8.86 20.16 5.49
N LEU A 141 -7.57 19.89 5.77
CA LEU A 141 -6.50 20.87 5.58
C LEU A 141 -6.36 21.26 4.10
N SER A 142 -6.35 20.29 3.19
CA SER A 142 -6.23 20.56 1.75
C SER A 142 -7.41 21.39 1.21
N ARG A 143 -8.64 21.13 1.68
CA ARG A 143 -9.82 21.91 1.32
C ARG A 143 -9.74 23.35 1.87
N LYS A 144 -9.30 23.50 3.12
CA LYS A 144 -9.09 24.80 3.72
C LYS A 144 -8.08 25.62 2.94
N ILE A 145 -6.91 25.03 2.67
CA ILE A 145 -5.86 25.72 1.89
C ILE A 145 -6.43 26.17 0.53
N LEU A 146 -7.09 25.27 -0.20
CA LEU A 146 -7.64 25.58 -1.52
C LEU A 146 -8.65 26.74 -1.44
N SER A 147 -9.51 26.76 -0.43
CA SER A 147 -10.45 27.87 -0.19
C SER A 147 -9.71 29.19 0.05
N ASP A 148 -8.69 29.17 0.91
CA ASP A 148 -7.94 30.37 1.29
C ASP A 148 -7.15 31.00 0.12
N VAL A 149 -6.62 30.13 -0.77
CA VAL A 149 -5.79 30.58 -1.92
C VAL A 149 -6.57 30.80 -3.20
N LYS A 150 -7.86 30.53 -3.24
CA LYS A 150 -8.68 30.56 -4.45
C LYS A 150 -8.66 31.92 -5.18
N ASP A 151 -8.72 33.02 -4.44
CA ASP A 151 -8.62 34.36 -5.03
C ASP A 151 -7.24 34.65 -5.64
N ILE A 152 -6.18 34.16 -4.97
CA ILE A 152 -4.80 34.25 -5.45
C ILE A 152 -4.65 33.53 -6.79
N ILE A 153 -5.13 32.29 -6.88
CA ILE A 153 -5.09 31.50 -8.10
C ILE A 153 -5.95 32.15 -9.19
N ASN A 154 -7.15 32.63 -8.83
CA ASN A 154 -8.07 33.19 -9.83
C ASN A 154 -7.57 34.47 -10.49
N ASN A 155 -6.81 35.27 -9.77
CA ASN A 155 -6.36 36.58 -10.25
C ASN A 155 -4.84 36.63 -10.49
N ASP A 156 -4.16 35.47 -10.48
CA ASP A 156 -2.71 35.35 -10.67
C ASP A 156 -1.90 36.31 -9.78
N LYS A 157 -2.30 36.39 -8.51
CA LYS A 157 -1.68 37.27 -7.53
C LYS A 157 -0.57 36.56 -6.77
N LYS A 158 0.26 37.34 -6.09
CA LYS A 158 1.21 36.83 -5.09
C LYS A 158 0.49 36.65 -3.75
N GLY A 159 0.85 35.59 -3.03
CA GLY A 159 0.31 35.32 -1.69
C GLY A 159 1.24 34.48 -0.83
N SER A 160 1.07 34.61 0.49
CA SER A 160 1.81 33.79 1.45
C SER A 160 0.89 33.40 2.59
N PHE A 161 0.84 32.10 2.89
CA PHE A 161 -0.02 31.52 3.93
C PHE A 161 0.78 30.57 4.79
N SER A 162 0.35 30.40 6.05
CA SER A 162 0.98 29.49 6.99
C SER A 162 -0.06 28.58 7.63
N TYR A 163 0.27 27.30 7.73
CA TYR A 163 -0.62 26.27 8.27
C TYR A 163 0.13 25.34 9.22
N ASN A 164 -0.59 24.77 10.18
CA ASN A 164 -0.10 23.62 10.93
C ASN A 164 -0.41 22.35 10.17
N ILE A 165 0.55 21.40 10.14
CA ILE A 165 0.42 20.14 9.44
C ILE A 165 0.79 18.98 10.37
N SER A 166 0.10 17.86 10.23
CA SER A 166 0.44 16.61 10.90
C SER A 166 0.73 15.50 9.88
N ASN A 167 1.36 14.43 10.33
CA ASN A 167 1.66 13.28 9.47
C ASN A 167 0.42 12.53 8.97
N THR A 168 -0.75 12.85 9.47
CA THR A 168 -2.04 12.35 8.98
C THR A 168 -2.58 13.14 7.78
N ASP A 169 -2.07 14.35 7.55
CA ASP A 169 -2.44 15.17 6.39
C ASP A 169 -1.64 14.72 5.17
N ARG A 170 -2.30 14.02 4.26
CA ARG A 170 -1.67 13.42 3.08
C ARG A 170 -1.85 14.28 1.84
N SER A 171 -0.90 14.18 0.91
CA SER A 171 -0.94 14.83 -0.41
C SER A 171 -1.24 16.33 -0.35
N VAL A 172 -0.79 16.99 0.72
CA VAL A 172 -0.97 18.43 0.90
C VAL A 172 -0.23 19.18 -0.21
N GLY A 173 -0.90 20.13 -0.85
CA GLY A 173 -0.42 20.87 -2.02
C GLY A 173 -0.96 20.33 -3.36
N ALA A 174 -1.27 19.04 -3.46
CA ALA A 174 -1.72 18.44 -4.73
C ALA A 174 -3.01 19.09 -5.27
N ASN A 175 -3.99 19.38 -4.43
CA ASN A 175 -5.24 20.03 -4.85
C ASN A 175 -5.01 21.46 -5.36
N VAL A 176 -4.10 22.19 -4.71
CA VAL A 176 -3.71 23.55 -5.13
C VAL A 176 -3.00 23.49 -6.47
N SER A 177 -2.06 22.57 -6.63
CA SER A 177 -1.36 22.31 -7.89
C SER A 177 -2.33 21.93 -9.00
N GLY A 178 -3.31 21.07 -8.71
CA GLY A 178 -4.35 20.69 -9.68
C GLY A 178 -5.18 21.86 -10.15
N GLU A 179 -5.56 22.79 -9.26
CA GLU A 179 -6.32 23.99 -9.63
C GLU A 179 -5.47 24.96 -10.48
N ILE A 180 -4.19 25.14 -10.13
CA ILE A 180 -3.25 25.94 -10.91
C ILE A 180 -3.07 25.34 -12.30
N ALA A 181 -2.79 24.04 -12.39
CA ALA A 181 -2.57 23.35 -13.67
C ALA A 181 -3.84 23.34 -14.53
N SER A 182 -5.02 23.20 -13.95
CA SER A 182 -6.29 23.26 -14.65
C SER A 182 -6.52 24.62 -15.32
N LYS A 183 -6.05 25.70 -14.70
CA LYS A 183 -6.28 27.05 -15.16
C LYS A 183 -5.17 27.60 -16.06
N TYR A 184 -3.93 27.28 -15.75
CA TYR A 184 -2.74 27.87 -16.38
C TYR A 184 -1.89 26.86 -17.14
N GLY A 185 -2.25 25.56 -17.11
CA GLY A 185 -1.47 24.52 -17.77
C GLY A 185 -0.08 24.35 -17.16
N GLU A 186 0.90 24.10 -18.01
CA GLU A 186 2.31 23.92 -17.63
C GLU A 186 3.00 25.23 -17.22
N ASP A 187 2.49 26.39 -17.67
CA ASP A 187 3.06 27.70 -17.35
C ASP A 187 2.91 28.02 -15.84
N GLY A 188 1.84 27.54 -15.22
CA GLY A 188 1.55 27.80 -13.81
C GLY A 188 1.18 29.25 -13.49
N LEU A 189 1.42 29.68 -12.25
CA LEU A 189 1.21 31.07 -11.84
C LEU A 189 2.38 31.94 -12.25
N SER A 190 2.13 33.11 -12.83
CA SER A 190 3.18 34.13 -13.10
C SER A 190 3.60 34.85 -11.80
N GLY A 191 2.73 34.88 -10.81
CA GLY A 191 3.03 35.25 -9.43
C GLY A 191 3.66 34.11 -8.64
N SER A 192 3.95 34.33 -7.35
CA SER A 192 4.38 33.28 -6.43
C SER A 192 3.37 33.09 -5.29
N LEU A 193 2.89 31.86 -5.13
CA LEU A 193 2.08 31.45 -3.99
C LEU A 193 2.97 30.65 -3.04
N ASN A 194 3.18 31.18 -1.83
CA ASN A 194 4.01 30.57 -0.81
C ASN A 194 3.15 29.95 0.28
N LEU A 195 3.30 28.64 0.50
CA LEU A 195 2.64 27.90 1.57
C LEU A 195 3.69 27.40 2.56
N ASN A 196 3.63 27.90 3.79
CA ASN A 196 4.57 27.53 4.86
C ASN A 196 3.86 26.61 5.85
N PHE A 197 4.51 25.51 6.22
CA PHE A 197 3.93 24.50 7.08
C PHE A 197 4.75 24.27 8.33
N MET A 198 4.10 24.31 9.50
CA MET A 198 4.69 23.96 10.79
C MET A 198 4.17 22.61 11.25
N GLY A 199 5.08 21.67 11.56
CA GLY A 199 4.75 20.32 12.00
C GLY A 199 5.35 19.23 11.12
N SER A 200 4.85 18.02 11.25
CA SER A 200 5.32 16.85 10.49
C SER A 200 4.48 16.62 9.25
N ALA A 201 5.10 16.64 8.08
CA ALA A 201 4.41 16.37 6.83
C ALA A 201 4.02 14.88 6.69
N GLY A 202 2.84 14.64 6.13
CA GLY A 202 2.35 13.31 5.79
C GLY A 202 2.87 12.82 4.43
N GLN A 203 2.40 11.64 4.03
CA GLN A 203 2.77 11.01 2.76
C GLN A 203 2.40 11.91 1.57
N SER A 204 3.28 11.94 0.55
CA SER A 204 3.09 12.67 -0.70
C SER A 204 2.92 14.19 -0.52
N PHE A 205 3.58 14.76 0.48
CA PHE A 205 3.61 16.21 0.69
C PHE A 205 4.28 16.90 -0.49
N GLY A 206 3.63 17.90 -1.08
CA GLY A 206 4.13 18.65 -2.23
C GLY A 206 4.23 17.85 -3.53
N CYS A 207 3.58 16.68 -3.65
CA CYS A 207 3.57 15.92 -4.89
C CYS A 207 2.88 16.70 -6.01
N TRP A 208 3.38 16.55 -7.25
CA TRP A 208 2.92 17.24 -8.47
C TRP A 208 2.86 18.77 -8.34
N ASN A 209 3.90 19.35 -7.72
CA ASN A 209 3.93 20.79 -7.46
C ASN A 209 3.92 21.60 -8.76
N ALA A 210 2.93 22.47 -8.91
CA ALA A 210 2.78 23.31 -10.10
C ALA A 210 3.76 24.50 -10.06
N ASN A 211 4.10 25.03 -11.26
CA ASN A 211 4.93 26.21 -11.38
C ASN A 211 4.26 27.42 -10.70
N GLY A 212 5.07 28.23 -9.98
CA GLY A 212 4.61 29.37 -9.20
C GLY A 212 4.09 29.02 -7.80
N LEU A 213 3.95 27.74 -7.44
CA LEU A 213 3.63 27.28 -6.09
C LEU A 213 4.91 26.90 -5.33
N ASN A 214 5.17 27.53 -4.20
CA ASN A 214 6.27 27.23 -3.30
C ASN A 214 5.73 26.63 -2.01
N ILE A 215 6.18 25.45 -1.64
CA ILE A 215 5.77 24.74 -0.43
C ILE A 215 6.99 24.54 0.47
N THR A 216 6.93 25.12 1.68
CA THR A 216 8.07 25.12 2.60
C THR A 216 7.67 24.46 3.93
N PRO A 217 8.23 23.32 4.32
CA PRO A 217 8.11 22.80 5.67
C PRO A 217 9.01 23.58 6.63
N VAL A 218 8.46 24.06 7.73
CA VAL A 218 9.18 24.91 8.71
C VAL A 218 9.63 24.11 9.95
N SER A 219 9.54 22.78 9.96
CA SER A 219 10.04 22.00 11.09
C SER A 219 10.88 20.79 10.64
N TYR A 220 12.03 20.67 11.31
CA TYR A 220 12.94 19.52 11.18
C TYR A 220 12.35 18.29 11.84
N THR A 221 11.65 17.45 11.07
CA THR A 221 11.49 16.05 11.42
C THR A 221 11.54 15.23 10.14
N HIS A 222 12.58 14.43 10.04
CA HIS A 222 12.91 13.43 9.03
C HIS A 222 11.83 13.17 7.96
N LEU A 223 11.89 13.90 6.86
CA LEU A 223 11.45 13.38 5.58
C LEU A 223 12.32 12.15 5.32
N ARG A 224 11.79 10.95 5.44
CA ARG A 224 12.45 9.78 4.87
C ARG A 224 12.50 10.01 3.37
N ALA A 225 13.69 10.24 2.87
CA ALA A 225 14.00 10.39 1.47
C ALA A 225 13.75 9.07 0.72
N HIS A 226 12.48 8.79 0.39
CA HIS A 226 12.13 7.66 -0.46
C HIS A 226 11.37 8.05 -1.72
N GLU A 227 11.15 9.35 -1.97
CA GLU A 227 10.37 9.79 -3.13
C GLU A 227 10.98 10.98 -3.87
N THR A 228 12.26 11.23 -3.75
CA THR A 228 12.96 12.14 -4.67
C THR A 228 13.72 11.35 -5.71
N SER A 229 13.00 10.67 -6.60
CA SER A 229 13.54 10.33 -7.91
C SER A 229 13.04 11.39 -8.88
N THR A 230 13.83 12.41 -9.07
CA THR A 230 13.80 13.23 -10.27
C THR A 230 14.09 12.35 -11.48
N TYR A 231 13.15 12.27 -12.39
CA TYR A 231 13.39 11.91 -13.79
C TYR A 231 13.04 13.13 -14.64
#